data_f992b494ddaba5f04655961d1eacba77
#
_entry.id   f992b494ddaba5f04655961d1eacba77
#
_cell.length_a   1.000
_cell.length_b   1.000
_cell.length_c   1.000
_cell.angle_alpha   90.00
_cell.angle_beta   90.00
_cell.angle_gamma   90.00
#
_symmetry.space_group_name_H-M   'P 1'
#
loop_
_entity.id
_entity.type
_entity.pdbx_description
1 polymer ?
#
loop_
_entity_poly.entity_id
_entity_poly.type
_entity_poly.pdbx_seq_one_letter_code
_entity_poly.pdbx_strand_id
1 'polypeptide(L)'
;MKCPVCGKYEFPEENSFDICPICGWENDGVQADNHNYAGGANYLSVNEARIEFFLLKNIETQEAAIKRRQEFEEEYHKLQRKYAGLNYDKEPIKVAQRKAELDDARQRYVNDLNCILQQND
;
A
#
# COMPACT_ATOMS: atom_id res chain seq x y z
N MET A 1 -5.41 1.21 -20.06
CA MET A 1 -6.13 0.79 -18.85
C MET A 1 -6.11 1.91 -17.81
N LYS A 2 -7.26 2.26 -17.29
CA LYS A 2 -7.32 3.32 -16.27
C LYS A 2 -6.72 2.87 -14.95
N CYS A 3 -6.06 3.79 -14.24
CA CYS A 3 -5.54 3.51 -12.91
C CYS A 3 -6.67 3.04 -11.99
N PRO A 4 -6.55 1.85 -11.39
CA PRO A 4 -7.64 1.30 -10.57
C PRO A 4 -7.86 2.05 -9.25
N VAL A 5 -6.89 2.85 -8.81
CA VAL A 5 -6.99 3.60 -7.55
C VAL A 5 -7.68 4.94 -7.77
N CYS A 6 -7.16 5.80 -8.64
CA CYS A 6 -7.71 7.15 -8.84
C CYS A 6 -8.65 7.28 -10.04
N GLY A 7 -8.56 6.36 -11.00
CA GLY A 7 -9.40 6.39 -12.21
C GLY A 7 -9.13 7.56 -13.15
N LYS A 8 -8.07 8.33 -12.93
CA LYS A 8 -7.81 9.58 -13.66
C LYS A 8 -6.65 9.51 -14.64
N TYR A 9 -5.85 8.46 -14.56
CA TYR A 9 -4.70 8.28 -15.43
C TYR A 9 -4.88 7.03 -16.28
N GLU A 10 -4.51 7.13 -17.55
CA GLU A 10 -4.57 6.01 -18.49
C GLU A 10 -3.18 5.43 -18.68
N PHE A 11 -2.95 4.19 -18.21
CA PHE A 11 -1.70 3.49 -18.46
C PHE A 11 -1.64 3.04 -19.94
N PRO A 12 -0.47 3.15 -20.57
CA PRO A 12 -0.33 2.76 -21.99
C PRO A 12 -0.56 1.28 -22.24
N GLU A 13 -0.25 0.43 -21.27
CA GLU A 13 -0.46 -1.03 -21.36
C GLU A 13 -0.79 -1.62 -20.00
N GLU A 14 -1.40 -2.81 -20.02
CA GLU A 14 -1.66 -3.56 -18.80
C GLU A 14 -0.35 -4.10 -18.22
N ASN A 15 -0.28 -4.19 -16.89
CA ASN A 15 0.86 -4.78 -16.18
C ASN A 15 2.22 -4.18 -16.57
N SER A 16 2.23 -2.86 -16.83
CA SER A 16 3.44 -2.16 -17.29
C SER A 16 4.40 -1.81 -16.16
N PHE A 17 3.95 -1.86 -14.91
CA PHE A 17 4.67 -1.38 -13.72
C PHE A 17 5.03 0.11 -13.77
N ASP A 18 4.38 0.88 -14.66
CA ASP A 18 4.47 2.33 -14.65
C ASP A 18 3.78 2.89 -13.39
N ILE A 19 4.24 4.04 -12.95
CA ILE A 19 3.69 4.70 -11.75
C ILE A 19 2.70 5.78 -12.19
N CYS A 20 1.49 5.72 -11.63
CA CYS A 20 0.48 6.76 -11.87
C CYS A 20 0.97 8.09 -11.33
N PRO A 21 1.07 9.13 -12.16
CA PRO A 21 1.57 10.43 -11.71
C PRO A 21 0.59 11.17 -10.80
N ILE A 22 -0.66 10.69 -10.70
CA ILE A 22 -1.72 11.34 -9.91
C ILE A 22 -1.76 10.78 -8.50
N CYS A 23 -1.76 9.44 -8.35
CA CYS A 23 -1.92 8.80 -7.04
C CYS A 23 -0.71 7.99 -6.58
N GLY A 24 0.28 7.76 -7.46
CA GLY A 24 1.47 6.99 -7.11
C GLY A 24 1.32 5.47 -7.20
N TRP A 25 0.17 4.99 -7.66
CA TRP A 25 -0.05 3.54 -7.83
C TRP A 25 0.87 2.99 -8.92
N GLU A 26 1.56 1.90 -8.62
CA GLU A 26 2.34 1.16 -9.60
C GLU A 26 1.46 0.13 -10.30
N ASN A 27 1.48 0.12 -11.63
CA ASN A 27 0.58 -0.70 -12.44
C ASN A 27 0.94 -2.19 -12.39
N ASP A 28 0.49 -2.88 -11.35
CA ASP A 28 0.67 -4.32 -11.15
C ASP A 28 -0.61 -5.04 -11.57
N GLY A 29 -0.52 -5.87 -12.61
CA GLY A 29 -1.68 -6.58 -13.18
C GLY A 29 -2.34 -7.53 -12.20
N VAL A 30 -1.57 -8.19 -11.33
CA VAL A 30 -2.13 -9.11 -10.33
C VAL A 30 -3.01 -8.33 -9.34
N GLN A 31 -2.52 -7.18 -8.87
CA GLN A 31 -3.29 -6.34 -7.96
C GLN A 31 -4.48 -5.66 -8.65
N ALA A 32 -4.34 -5.31 -9.93
CA ALA A 32 -5.44 -4.75 -10.71
C ALA A 32 -6.57 -5.77 -10.90
N ASP A 33 -6.23 -7.04 -11.03
CA ASP A 33 -7.21 -8.13 -11.20
C ASP A 33 -7.83 -8.56 -9.86
N ASN A 34 -7.09 -8.43 -8.76
CA ASN A 34 -7.58 -8.76 -7.42
C ASN A 34 -7.41 -7.55 -6.50
N HIS A 35 -8.48 -6.78 -6.34
CA HIS A 35 -8.47 -5.54 -5.56
C HIS A 35 -8.23 -5.72 -4.06
N ASN A 36 -8.28 -6.95 -3.56
CA ASN A 36 -8.00 -7.26 -2.16
C ASN A 36 -6.58 -7.77 -1.93
N TYR A 37 -5.81 -7.96 -3.02
CA TYR A 37 -4.45 -8.48 -2.91
C TYR A 37 -3.48 -7.37 -2.54
N ALA A 38 -2.78 -7.54 -1.42
CA ALA A 38 -1.75 -6.62 -0.94
C ALA A 38 -0.37 -7.26 -1.04
N GLY A 39 0.67 -6.44 -1.08
CA GLY A 39 2.04 -6.95 -1.06
C GLY A 39 2.62 -7.35 -2.41
N GLY A 40 2.03 -6.86 -3.50
CA GLY A 40 2.63 -6.94 -4.83
C GLY A 40 3.62 -5.79 -5.02
N ALA A 41 3.60 -5.14 -6.19
CA ALA A 41 4.41 -3.95 -6.43
C ALA A 41 4.04 -2.82 -5.47
N ASN A 42 2.79 -2.80 -5.00
CA ASN A 42 2.30 -1.84 -4.01
C ASN A 42 2.08 -2.55 -2.67
N TYR A 43 2.39 -1.89 -1.57
CA TYR A 43 2.18 -2.43 -0.21
C TYR A 43 0.71 -2.68 0.06
N LEU A 44 -0.12 -1.72 -0.35
CA LEU A 44 -1.56 -1.76 -0.14
C LEU A 44 -2.24 -2.45 -1.31
N SER A 45 -3.41 -3.04 -1.05
CA SER A 45 -4.30 -3.49 -2.10
C SER A 45 -4.94 -2.27 -2.80
N VAL A 46 -5.58 -2.49 -3.94
CA VAL A 46 -6.34 -1.43 -4.64
C VAL A 46 -7.37 -0.82 -3.70
N ASN A 47 -8.14 -1.64 -2.99
CA ASN A 47 -9.18 -1.14 -2.08
C ASN A 47 -8.60 -0.30 -0.95
N GLU A 48 -7.50 -0.71 -0.37
CA GLU A 48 -6.81 0.03 0.68
C GLU A 48 -6.22 1.34 0.15
N ALA A 49 -5.61 1.29 -1.02
CA ALA A 49 -5.03 2.48 -1.66
C ALA A 49 -6.10 3.51 -2.04
N ARG A 50 -7.31 3.07 -2.39
CA ARG A 50 -8.43 3.97 -2.66
C ARG A 50 -8.82 4.78 -1.42
N ILE A 51 -8.85 4.13 -0.27
CA ILE A 51 -9.13 4.80 1.01
C ILE A 51 -8.04 5.82 1.31
N GLU A 52 -6.78 5.41 1.19
CA GLU A 52 -5.62 6.29 1.39
C GLU A 52 -5.69 7.51 0.48
N PHE A 53 -5.93 7.30 -0.81
CA PHE A 53 -6.00 8.39 -1.78
C PHE A 53 -7.13 9.36 -1.45
N PHE A 54 -8.31 8.84 -1.10
CA PHE A 54 -9.44 9.67 -0.70
C PHE A 54 -9.09 10.56 0.49
N LEU A 55 -8.47 9.99 1.53
CA LEU A 55 -8.11 10.75 2.75
C LEU A 55 -7.02 11.78 2.48
N LEU A 56 -6.05 11.45 1.61
CA LEU A 56 -4.98 12.38 1.24
C LEU A 56 -5.47 13.55 0.38
N LYS A 57 -6.57 13.37 -0.34
CA LYS A 57 -7.14 14.41 -1.20
C LYS A 57 -8.18 15.27 -0.48
N ASN A 58 -8.66 14.84 0.67
CA ASN A 58 -9.67 15.58 1.44
C ASN A 58 -8.97 16.47 2.44
N ILE A 59 -9.24 17.79 2.38
CA ILE A 59 -8.58 18.79 3.22
C ILE A 59 -8.81 18.53 4.71
N GLU A 60 -9.96 17.95 5.10
CA GLU A 60 -10.30 17.69 6.50
C GLU A 60 -9.53 16.50 7.09
N THR A 61 -9.08 15.56 6.26
CA THR A 61 -8.40 14.33 6.68
C THR A 61 -6.94 14.27 6.32
N GLN A 62 -6.51 15.12 5.41
CA GLN A 62 -5.18 15.08 4.79
C GLN A 62 -4.04 15.04 5.80
N GLU A 63 -4.05 15.94 6.79
CA GLU A 63 -2.98 16.05 7.76
C GLU A 63 -2.82 14.77 8.59
N ALA A 64 -3.94 14.23 9.08
CA ALA A 64 -3.94 12.98 9.85
C ALA A 64 -3.47 11.81 9.01
N ALA A 65 -3.92 11.72 7.75
CA ALA A 65 -3.53 10.65 6.85
C ALA A 65 -2.04 10.70 6.52
N ILE A 66 -1.49 11.88 6.26
CA ILE A 66 -0.05 12.07 6.00
C ILE A 66 0.78 11.58 7.18
N LYS A 67 0.37 11.94 8.40
CA LYS A 67 1.07 11.54 9.61
C LYS A 67 1.11 10.02 9.76
N ARG A 68 -0.03 9.35 9.58
CA ARG A 68 -0.11 7.89 9.67
C ARG A 68 0.71 7.21 8.58
N ARG A 69 0.69 7.76 7.38
CA ARG A 69 1.48 7.24 6.26
C ARG A 69 2.98 7.32 6.55
N GLN A 70 3.45 8.43 7.12
CA GLN A 70 4.86 8.59 7.49
C GLN A 70 5.27 7.55 8.54
N GLU A 71 4.44 7.33 9.56
CA GLU A 71 4.70 6.31 10.59
C GLU A 71 4.78 4.92 9.98
N PHE A 72 3.88 4.59 9.06
CA PHE A 72 3.87 3.31 8.36
C PHE A 72 5.12 3.13 7.50
N GLU A 73 5.50 4.15 6.74
CA GLU A 73 6.68 4.09 5.88
C GLU A 73 7.96 3.89 6.71
N GLU A 74 8.09 4.57 7.84
CA GLU A 74 9.24 4.37 8.75
C GLU A 74 9.30 2.94 9.26
N GLU A 75 8.19 2.40 9.71
CA GLU A 75 8.13 1.02 10.19
C GLU A 75 8.42 0.02 9.06
N TYR A 76 7.86 0.26 7.89
CA TYR A 76 8.08 -0.59 6.72
C TYR A 76 9.56 -0.64 6.33
N HIS A 77 10.21 0.52 6.25
CA HIS A 77 11.64 0.59 5.93
C HIS A 77 12.49 -0.09 7.00
N LYS A 78 12.12 0.05 8.27
CA LYS A 78 12.79 -0.63 9.38
C LYS A 78 12.72 -2.14 9.25
N LEU A 79 11.55 -2.67 8.87
CA LEU A 79 11.37 -4.10 8.63
C LEU A 79 12.14 -4.57 7.41
N GLN A 80 12.19 -3.78 6.35
CA GLN A 80 12.99 -4.10 5.17
C GLN A 80 14.48 -4.24 5.54
N ARG A 81 15.00 -3.33 6.37
CA ARG A 81 16.38 -3.40 6.85
C ARG A 81 16.62 -4.63 7.75
N LYS A 82 15.65 -4.94 8.61
CA LYS A 82 15.73 -6.10 9.51
C LYS A 82 15.91 -7.40 8.74
N TYR A 83 15.26 -7.53 7.60
CA TYR A 83 15.28 -8.74 6.78
C TYR A 83 16.14 -8.61 5.53
N ALA A 84 17.01 -7.60 5.47
CA ALA A 84 17.95 -7.45 4.36
C ALA A 84 18.89 -8.66 4.32
N GLY A 85 19.15 -9.18 3.11
CA GLY A 85 20.00 -10.34 2.93
C GLY A 85 19.35 -11.68 3.25
N LEU A 86 18.04 -11.70 3.47
CA LEU A 86 17.28 -12.93 3.74
C LEU A 86 17.39 -13.90 2.56
N ASN A 87 17.73 -15.16 2.86
CA ASN A 87 17.75 -16.22 1.86
C ASN A 87 16.41 -16.93 1.82
N TYR A 88 15.60 -16.64 0.80
CA TYR A 88 14.24 -17.16 0.67
C TYR A 88 14.18 -18.68 0.51
N ASP A 89 15.24 -19.28 -0.04
CA ASP A 89 15.28 -20.73 -0.25
C ASP A 89 15.70 -21.51 1.00
N LYS A 90 16.53 -20.91 1.84
CA LYS A 90 17.15 -21.59 2.98
C LYS A 90 16.58 -21.21 4.34
N GLU A 91 15.79 -20.13 4.40
CA GLU A 91 15.29 -19.60 5.68
C GLU A 91 13.76 -19.41 5.68
N PRO A 92 12.99 -20.51 5.45
CA PRO A 92 11.53 -20.40 5.31
C PRO A 92 10.83 -19.84 6.55
N ILE A 93 11.37 -20.09 7.75
CA ILE A 93 10.80 -19.56 9.00
C ILE A 93 10.93 -18.04 9.04
N LYS A 94 12.10 -17.51 8.67
CA LYS A 94 12.34 -16.06 8.62
C LYS A 94 11.52 -15.39 7.53
N VAL A 95 11.32 -16.06 6.40
CA VAL A 95 10.45 -15.58 5.32
C VAL A 95 9.03 -15.41 5.84
N ALA A 96 8.52 -16.40 6.56
CA ALA A 96 7.19 -16.35 7.15
C ALA A 96 7.07 -15.25 8.21
N GLN A 97 8.11 -15.06 9.03
CA GLN A 97 8.16 -13.98 10.03
C GLN A 97 8.12 -12.60 9.36
N ARG A 98 8.91 -12.42 8.31
CA ARG A 98 8.92 -11.16 7.53
C ARG A 98 7.54 -10.84 7.00
N LYS A 99 6.90 -11.81 6.36
CA LYS A 99 5.55 -11.63 5.82
C LYS A 99 4.56 -11.25 6.92
N ALA A 100 4.59 -11.95 8.05
CA ALA A 100 3.69 -11.69 9.16
C ALA A 100 3.88 -10.28 9.75
N GLU A 101 5.13 -9.85 9.92
CA GLU A 101 5.42 -8.51 10.44
C GLU A 101 5.01 -7.40 9.47
N LEU A 102 5.23 -7.60 8.17
CA LEU A 102 4.80 -6.64 7.15
C LEU A 102 3.28 -6.57 7.05
N ASP A 103 2.60 -7.70 7.08
CA ASP A 103 1.14 -7.75 7.06
C ASP A 103 0.54 -7.07 8.30
N ASP A 104 1.16 -7.27 9.47
CA ASP A 104 0.72 -6.64 10.70
C ASP A 104 0.89 -5.12 10.65
N ALA A 105 2.03 -4.63 10.17
CA ALA A 105 2.28 -3.20 10.00
C ALA A 105 1.26 -2.57 9.03
N ARG A 106 1.02 -3.24 7.91
CA ARG A 106 0.02 -2.80 6.94
C ARG A 106 -1.38 -2.76 7.55
N GLN A 107 -1.76 -3.80 8.28
CA GLN A 107 -3.10 -3.88 8.88
C GLN A 107 -3.31 -2.77 9.92
N ARG A 108 -2.30 -2.46 10.72
CA ARG A 108 -2.38 -1.35 11.68
C ARG A 108 -2.57 -0.01 10.96
N TYR A 109 -1.83 0.20 9.87
CA TYR A 109 -1.98 1.41 9.06
C TYR A 109 -3.39 1.51 8.47
N VAL A 110 -3.88 0.44 7.86
CA VAL A 110 -5.22 0.40 7.26
C VAL A 110 -6.29 0.66 8.33
N ASN A 111 -6.13 0.09 9.52
CA ASN A 111 -7.04 0.35 10.65
C ASN A 111 -7.04 1.83 11.04
N ASP A 112 -5.87 2.46 11.07
CA ASP A 112 -5.76 3.90 11.34
C ASP A 112 -6.47 4.74 10.28
N LEU A 113 -6.31 4.39 9.00
CA LEU A 113 -7.00 5.07 7.91
C LEU A 113 -8.52 4.93 8.04
N ASN A 114 -9.00 3.74 8.36
CA ASN A 114 -10.42 3.51 8.56
C ASN A 114 -10.97 4.29 9.77
N CYS A 115 -10.19 4.45 10.83
CA CYS A 115 -10.58 5.28 11.96
C CYS A 115 -10.73 6.74 11.55
N ILE A 116 -9.80 7.26 10.75
CA ILE A 116 -9.88 8.64 10.23
C ILE A 116 -11.13 8.79 9.36
N LEU A 117 -11.39 7.82 8.48
CA LEU A 117 -12.56 7.84 7.61
C LEU A 117 -13.86 7.88 8.40
N GLN A 118 -13.99 7.08 9.44
CA GLN A 118 -15.19 7.00 10.29
C GLN A 118 -15.42 8.29 11.09
N GLN A 119 -14.37 8.95 11.55
CA GLN A 119 -14.48 10.19 12.32
C GLN A 119 -15.03 11.36 11.51
N ASN A 120 -14.95 11.29 10.18
CA ASN A 120 -15.34 12.37 9.29
C ASN A 120 -16.61 12.08 8.48
N ASP A 121 -17.33 11.05 8.86
CA ASP A 121 -18.64 10.72 8.25
C ASP A 121 -19.77 11.55 8.83
#